data_387ce4d9872e8d58d290f581ff4aeacc
#
_entry.id   387ce4d9872e8d58d290f581ff4aeacc
#
_cell.length_a   1.000
_cell.length_b   1.000
_cell.length_c   1.000
_cell.angle_alpha   90.00
_cell.angle_beta   90.00
_cell.angle_gamma   90.00
#
_symmetry.space_group_name_H-M   'P 1'
#
loop_
_entity.id
_entity.type
_entity.pdbx_description
1 polymer ?
#
loop_
_entity_poly.entity_id
_entity_poly.type
_entity_poly.pdbx_seq_one_letter_code
_entity_poly.pdbx_strand_id
1 'polypeptide(L)'
;MIKSVLPLSLIIALRFFGLFLVLPIISVYAIKLEGSTPMLVGIVIGGYALTQMIFQVPFGMISDKIGRKKTIIIGLIIFAIGSLICALSTDIYSLLFGRLLQGAGAIGAVVTATISDLVKEEQRPKAMATMGMFIGIAFAASMAAGPTLGAAYGLSTLFYIVMIISIGSIFVLLKAVPNPPNITHTYNKKVELAPILKNVNLIKMNITNFLQKGLMTFAFMIIPIVLTKTYEWHLSELWKVYVPAMIFGFLAMAPAAIIAEKKGKFREILIIGIIFFAVSYLIIGFSTSATIFVIGVVIFFIGFNMHEPIMQSLASKFAKVHQRGLVLGIFNSAGYLGTFLGGMIGGMFYNYDKNTSLTTLVIVIAIICVLWAVLIITMANPSKKKFAYLSLDEFHLENSGKLTNPAIDEWYINNTENIIAIKYDNEKISEEEIKNLLK
;
A
#
# COMPACT_ATOMS: atom_id res chain seq x y z
N MET A 1 -23.66 -5.25 3.92
CA MET A 1 -22.34 -4.81 3.43
C MET A 1 -21.84 -3.56 4.14
N ILE A 2 -22.45 -2.39 3.97
CA ILE A 2 -21.92 -1.10 4.50
C ILE A 2 -21.69 -1.14 6.02
N LYS A 3 -22.64 -1.59 6.82
CA LYS A 3 -22.54 -1.63 8.29
C LYS A 3 -21.35 -2.45 8.82
N SER A 4 -20.89 -3.47 8.09
CA SER A 4 -19.76 -4.32 8.50
C SER A 4 -18.42 -3.83 7.96
N VAL A 5 -18.41 -3.22 6.75
CA VAL A 5 -17.19 -2.78 6.07
C VAL A 5 -16.70 -1.44 6.61
N LEU A 6 -17.59 -0.49 6.90
CA LEU A 6 -17.21 0.86 7.34
C LEU A 6 -16.37 0.86 8.64
N PRO A 7 -16.75 0.14 9.73
CA PRO A 7 -15.94 0.17 10.94
C PRO A 7 -14.54 -0.42 10.74
N LEU A 8 -14.40 -1.50 9.96
CA LEU A 8 -13.11 -2.09 9.65
C LEU A 8 -12.26 -1.19 8.75
N SER A 9 -12.89 -0.54 7.77
CA SER A 9 -12.22 0.45 6.91
C SER A 9 -11.75 1.66 7.72
N LEU A 10 -12.53 2.09 8.71
CA LEU A 10 -12.14 3.16 9.63
C LEU A 10 -10.95 2.74 10.50
N ILE A 11 -10.95 1.54 11.07
CA ILE A 11 -9.85 1.04 11.92
C ILE A 11 -8.54 1.01 11.14
N ILE A 12 -8.54 0.45 9.92
CA ILE A 12 -7.33 0.40 9.12
C ILE A 12 -6.89 1.78 8.65
N ALA A 13 -7.83 2.66 8.32
CA ALA A 13 -7.56 4.04 7.95
C ALA A 13 -6.94 4.83 9.11
N LEU A 14 -7.46 4.70 10.33
CA LEU A 14 -6.91 5.33 11.53
C LEU A 14 -5.49 4.83 11.83
N ARG A 15 -5.22 3.54 11.64
CA ARG A 15 -3.87 3.00 11.77
C ARG A 15 -2.91 3.61 10.74
N PHE A 16 -3.32 3.69 9.47
CA PHE A 16 -2.51 4.32 8.42
C PHE A 16 -2.38 5.82 8.64
N PHE A 17 -3.44 6.51 9.09
CA PHE A 17 -3.35 7.90 9.52
C PHE A 17 -2.23 8.09 10.55
N GLY A 18 -2.17 7.25 11.57
CA GLY A 18 -1.12 7.31 12.58
C GLY A 18 0.29 7.06 12.01
N LEU A 19 0.46 6.14 11.08
CA LEU A 19 1.74 5.89 10.41
C LEU A 19 2.17 7.08 9.54
N PHE A 20 1.23 7.70 8.83
CA PHE A 20 1.50 8.78 7.89
C PHE A 20 1.59 10.16 8.55
N LEU A 21 0.95 10.35 9.71
CA LEU A 21 0.91 11.62 10.44
C LEU A 21 2.32 12.17 10.75
N VAL A 22 3.23 11.29 11.06
CA VAL A 22 4.61 11.65 11.44
C VAL A 22 5.55 11.76 10.24
N LEU A 23 5.23 11.14 9.08
CA LEU A 23 6.13 11.07 7.93
C LEU A 23 6.59 12.44 7.41
N PRO A 24 5.73 13.47 7.31
CA PRO A 24 6.12 14.77 6.77
C PRO A 24 7.15 15.53 7.60
N ILE A 25 7.40 15.11 8.84
CA ILE A 25 8.23 15.89 9.77
C ILE A 25 9.27 15.05 10.54
N ILE A 26 9.11 13.71 10.57
CA ILE A 26 9.93 12.84 11.40
C ILE A 26 11.44 12.99 11.13
N SER A 27 11.84 13.23 9.86
CA SER A 27 13.25 13.40 9.50
C SER A 27 13.87 14.65 10.14
N VAL A 28 13.11 15.75 10.23
CA VAL A 28 13.58 17.02 10.82
C VAL A 28 13.74 16.91 12.33
N TYR A 29 12.91 16.09 13.00
CA TYR A 29 13.05 15.85 14.44
C TYR A 29 14.09 14.77 14.73
N ALA A 30 14.07 13.66 14.00
CA ALA A 30 14.95 12.53 14.22
C ALA A 30 16.44 12.89 14.07
N ILE A 31 16.78 13.81 13.16
CA ILE A 31 18.16 14.26 12.97
C ILE A 31 18.74 15.01 14.19
N LYS A 32 17.88 15.53 15.07
CA LYS A 32 18.27 16.28 16.28
C LYS A 32 18.41 15.39 17.51
N LEU A 33 18.01 14.11 17.44
CA LEU A 33 18.08 13.18 18.56
C LEU A 33 19.52 12.73 18.81
N GLU A 34 19.82 12.41 20.07
CA GLU A 34 21.11 11.85 20.46
C GLU A 34 21.42 10.56 19.68
N GLY A 35 22.67 10.40 19.23
CA GLY A 35 23.13 9.27 18.43
C GLY A 35 22.61 9.25 16.98
N SER A 36 21.97 10.33 16.52
CA SER A 36 21.43 10.41 15.17
C SER A 36 22.53 10.42 14.10
N THR A 37 22.28 9.65 13.03
CA THR A 37 23.03 9.69 11.78
C THR A 37 22.04 9.74 10.61
N PRO A 38 22.44 10.26 9.43
CA PRO A 38 21.54 10.27 8.27
C PRO A 38 20.97 8.89 7.93
N MET A 39 21.78 7.84 8.03
CA MET A 39 21.36 6.46 7.84
C MET A 39 20.29 6.02 8.86
N LEU A 40 20.51 6.31 10.15
CA LEU A 40 19.55 5.96 11.21
C LEU A 40 18.23 6.72 11.04
N VAL A 41 18.26 7.98 10.62
CA VAL A 41 17.04 8.74 10.28
C VAL A 41 16.26 8.04 9.17
N GLY A 42 16.92 7.62 8.09
CA GLY A 42 16.30 6.86 7.01
C GLY A 42 15.70 5.53 7.49
N ILE A 43 16.42 4.81 8.36
CA ILE A 43 15.93 3.56 8.97
C ILE A 43 14.72 3.82 9.89
N VAL A 44 14.69 4.90 10.67
CA VAL A 44 13.53 5.28 11.49
C VAL A 44 12.28 5.54 10.63
N ILE A 45 12.45 6.21 9.48
CA ILE A 45 11.33 6.48 8.59
C ILE A 45 10.76 5.18 8.01
N GLY A 46 11.61 4.27 7.54
CA GLY A 46 11.22 3.02 6.90
C GLY A 46 11.11 1.81 7.83
N GLY A 47 11.60 1.89 9.07
CA GLY A 47 11.79 0.74 9.97
C GLY A 47 10.50 -0.01 10.31
N TYR A 48 9.38 0.70 10.45
CA TYR A 48 8.09 0.07 10.66
C TYR A 48 7.72 -0.92 9.53
N ALA A 49 8.16 -0.64 8.32
CA ALA A 49 7.84 -1.48 7.16
C ALA A 49 8.59 -2.81 7.21
N LEU A 50 9.82 -2.84 7.72
CA LEU A 50 10.59 -4.07 7.89
C LEU A 50 9.85 -5.07 8.78
N THR A 51 9.43 -4.64 9.96
CA THR A 51 8.69 -5.51 10.88
C THR A 51 7.29 -5.83 10.37
N GLN A 52 6.63 -4.91 9.69
CA GLN A 52 5.34 -5.18 9.06
C GLN A 52 5.47 -6.26 7.97
N MET A 53 6.53 -6.25 7.17
CA MET A 53 6.81 -7.31 6.21
C MET A 53 6.95 -8.68 6.90
N ILE A 54 7.73 -8.73 7.98
CA ILE A 54 8.01 -9.98 8.71
C ILE A 54 6.73 -10.52 9.40
N PHE A 55 5.98 -9.66 10.06
CA PHE A 55 4.85 -10.06 10.90
C PHE A 55 3.51 -10.17 10.17
N GLN A 56 3.38 -9.68 8.94
CA GLN A 56 2.10 -9.70 8.22
C GLN A 56 1.58 -11.12 7.98
N VAL A 57 2.42 -12.07 7.58
CA VAL A 57 2.04 -13.48 7.38
C VAL A 57 1.76 -14.17 8.71
N PRO A 58 2.63 -14.09 9.73
CA PRO A 58 2.33 -14.63 11.07
C PRO A 58 1.01 -14.13 11.65
N PHE A 59 0.71 -12.84 11.56
CA PHE A 59 -0.57 -12.28 12.03
C PHE A 59 -1.77 -12.87 11.27
N GLY A 60 -1.65 -13.06 9.95
CA GLY A 60 -2.66 -13.76 9.17
C GLY A 60 -2.92 -15.16 9.70
N MET A 61 -1.87 -15.97 9.87
CA MET A 61 -1.96 -17.35 10.39
C MET A 61 -2.50 -17.42 11.83
N ILE A 62 -2.09 -16.51 12.69
CA ILE A 62 -2.58 -16.41 14.08
C ILE A 62 -4.08 -16.07 14.05
N SER A 63 -4.52 -15.18 13.16
CA SER A 63 -5.92 -14.79 13.06
C SER A 63 -6.85 -15.93 12.65
N ASP A 64 -6.33 -16.90 11.89
CA ASP A 64 -7.08 -18.10 11.53
C ASP A 64 -7.25 -19.06 12.73
N LYS A 65 -6.33 -19.04 13.70
CA LYS A 65 -6.33 -19.91 14.88
C LYS A 65 -7.09 -19.34 16.08
N ILE A 66 -6.78 -18.10 16.46
CA ILE A 66 -7.35 -17.47 17.68
C ILE A 66 -8.55 -16.55 17.38
N GLY A 67 -8.82 -16.31 16.11
CA GLY A 67 -9.92 -15.48 15.61
C GLY A 67 -9.48 -14.08 15.20
N ARG A 68 -10.18 -13.54 14.20
CA ARG A 68 -9.87 -12.24 13.55
C ARG A 68 -9.82 -11.08 14.55
N LYS A 69 -10.88 -10.90 15.36
CA LYS A 69 -10.98 -9.77 16.29
C LYS A 69 -9.86 -9.76 17.33
N LYS A 70 -9.58 -10.92 17.94
CA LYS A 70 -8.52 -11.03 18.95
C LYS A 70 -7.17 -10.63 18.38
N THR A 71 -6.86 -11.07 17.17
CA THR A 71 -5.61 -10.75 16.48
C THR A 71 -5.51 -9.26 16.15
N ILE A 72 -6.61 -8.63 15.71
CA ILE A 72 -6.65 -7.18 15.46
C ILE A 72 -6.38 -6.40 16.76
N ILE A 73 -6.99 -6.82 17.89
CA ILE A 73 -6.77 -6.19 19.20
C ILE A 73 -5.28 -6.28 19.59
N ILE A 74 -4.68 -7.46 19.49
CA ILE A 74 -3.25 -7.66 19.80
C ILE A 74 -2.39 -6.74 18.95
N GLY A 75 -2.64 -6.66 17.65
CA GLY A 75 -1.88 -5.80 16.75
C GLY A 75 -2.04 -4.30 17.06
N LEU A 76 -3.25 -3.85 17.42
CA LEU A 76 -3.51 -2.47 17.83
C LEU A 76 -2.84 -2.14 19.16
N ILE A 77 -2.79 -3.08 20.13
CA ILE A 77 -2.06 -2.90 21.39
C ILE A 77 -0.55 -2.76 21.11
N ILE A 78 0.03 -3.63 20.30
CA ILE A 78 1.45 -3.57 19.92
C ILE A 78 1.74 -2.22 19.23
N PHE A 79 0.87 -1.77 18.34
CA PHE A 79 1.00 -0.49 17.65
C PHE A 79 0.90 0.70 18.62
N ALA A 80 -0.01 0.64 19.61
CA ALA A 80 -0.16 1.66 20.64
C ALA A 80 1.09 1.73 21.55
N ILE A 81 1.61 0.57 21.98
CA ILE A 81 2.85 0.52 22.79
C ILE A 81 4.03 1.06 22.00
N GLY A 82 4.20 0.68 20.74
CA GLY A 82 5.23 1.23 19.87
C GLY A 82 5.12 2.75 19.73
N SER A 83 3.88 3.27 19.60
CA SER A 83 3.63 4.71 19.55
C SER A 83 3.99 5.41 20.87
N LEU A 84 3.69 4.80 22.01
CA LEU A 84 4.08 5.32 23.32
C LEU A 84 5.60 5.39 23.47
N ILE A 85 6.32 4.34 23.05
CA ILE A 85 7.80 4.35 23.08
C ILE A 85 8.35 5.46 22.19
N CYS A 86 7.80 5.63 20.97
CA CYS A 86 8.19 6.76 20.11
C CYS A 86 7.91 8.13 20.75
N ALA A 87 6.79 8.27 21.47
CA ALA A 87 6.44 9.52 22.16
C ALA A 87 7.40 9.87 23.30
N LEU A 88 7.92 8.86 23.97
CA LEU A 88 8.86 9.00 25.11
C LEU A 88 10.34 8.97 24.69
N SER A 89 10.63 8.79 23.40
CA SER A 89 12.01 8.66 22.91
C SER A 89 12.80 9.95 23.06
N THR A 90 14.01 9.83 23.61
CA THR A 90 14.99 10.92 23.78
C THR A 90 16.20 10.76 22.84
N ASP A 91 16.41 9.56 22.32
CA ASP A 91 17.50 9.18 21.42
C ASP A 91 16.97 8.46 20.17
N ILE A 92 17.83 8.32 19.14
CA ILE A 92 17.43 7.73 17.87
C ILE A 92 17.13 6.23 17.97
N TYR A 93 17.74 5.50 18.90
CA TYR A 93 17.58 4.05 19.04
C TYR A 93 16.25 3.70 19.69
N SER A 94 15.84 4.46 20.72
CA SER A 94 14.52 4.32 21.34
C SER A 94 13.40 4.66 20.34
N LEU A 95 13.57 5.71 19.53
CA LEU A 95 12.64 6.04 18.44
C LEU A 95 12.57 4.91 17.42
N LEU A 96 13.71 4.36 16.99
CA LEU A 96 13.79 3.24 16.06
C LEU A 96 13.07 2.01 16.61
N PHE A 97 13.33 1.66 17.86
CA PHE A 97 12.67 0.52 18.51
C PHE A 97 11.15 0.67 18.53
N GLY A 98 10.66 1.86 18.90
CA GLY A 98 9.22 2.17 18.84
C GLY A 98 8.64 2.04 17.42
N ARG A 99 9.36 2.50 16.39
CA ARG A 99 8.97 2.35 14.99
C ARG A 99 8.91 0.89 14.53
N LEU A 100 9.90 0.09 14.91
CA LEU A 100 9.89 -1.35 14.65
C LEU A 100 8.69 -2.04 15.33
N LEU A 101 8.40 -1.66 16.58
CA LEU A 101 7.26 -2.22 17.29
C LEU A 101 5.92 -1.80 16.66
N GLN A 102 5.78 -0.53 16.21
CA GLN A 102 4.61 -0.10 15.44
C GLN A 102 4.36 -1.00 14.22
N GLY A 103 5.40 -1.33 13.46
CA GLY A 103 5.28 -2.21 12.30
C GLY A 103 4.91 -3.65 12.67
N ALA A 104 5.40 -4.16 13.81
CA ALA A 104 5.09 -5.50 14.29
C ALA A 104 3.59 -5.71 14.57
N GLY A 105 2.82 -4.64 14.85
CA GLY A 105 1.35 -4.69 14.90
C GLY A 105 0.70 -4.81 13.51
N ALA A 106 1.05 -5.81 12.73
CA ALA A 106 0.75 -5.94 11.30
C ALA A 106 -0.69 -6.43 11.00
N ILE A 107 -1.72 -5.64 11.36
CA ILE A 107 -3.13 -6.01 11.21
C ILE A 107 -3.69 -5.92 9.79
N GLY A 108 -2.95 -5.36 8.82
CA GLY A 108 -3.48 -5.06 7.48
C GLY A 108 -4.09 -6.27 6.78
N ALA A 109 -3.37 -7.40 6.74
CA ALA A 109 -3.86 -8.64 6.15
C ALA A 109 -5.08 -9.20 6.92
N VAL A 110 -5.08 -9.09 8.25
CA VAL A 110 -6.18 -9.59 9.10
C VAL A 110 -7.46 -8.80 8.88
N VAL A 111 -7.36 -7.46 8.80
CA VAL A 111 -8.53 -6.59 8.52
C VAL A 111 -9.08 -6.88 7.12
N THR A 112 -8.21 -7.02 6.11
CA THR A 112 -8.61 -7.39 4.74
C THR A 112 -9.32 -8.73 4.70
N ALA A 113 -8.79 -9.74 5.39
CA ALA A 113 -9.43 -11.05 5.52
C ALA A 113 -10.78 -10.94 6.23
N THR A 114 -10.87 -10.18 7.34
CA THR A 114 -12.11 -9.98 8.08
C THR A 114 -13.20 -9.32 7.21
N ILE A 115 -12.84 -8.31 6.40
CA ILE A 115 -13.78 -7.71 5.45
C ILE A 115 -14.26 -8.77 4.44
N SER A 116 -13.34 -9.59 3.90
CA SER A 116 -13.68 -10.64 2.94
C SER A 116 -14.60 -11.72 3.56
N ASP A 117 -14.44 -12.01 4.85
CA ASP A 117 -15.25 -12.98 5.59
C ASP A 117 -16.67 -12.44 5.88
N LEU A 118 -16.86 -11.12 5.94
CA LEU A 118 -18.12 -10.46 6.29
C LEU A 118 -18.96 -10.03 5.07
N VAL A 119 -18.45 -10.14 3.85
CA VAL A 119 -19.16 -9.73 2.63
C VAL A 119 -19.21 -10.87 1.62
N LYS A 120 -20.28 -10.91 0.82
CA LYS A 120 -20.40 -11.87 -0.30
C LYS A 120 -19.26 -11.68 -1.29
N GLU A 121 -18.86 -12.74 -1.96
CA GLU A 121 -17.71 -12.77 -2.86
C GLU A 121 -17.82 -11.73 -3.98
N GLU A 122 -19.00 -11.58 -4.57
CA GLU A 122 -19.30 -10.58 -5.60
C GLU A 122 -19.11 -9.13 -5.11
N GLN A 123 -19.28 -8.89 -3.80
CA GLN A 123 -19.18 -7.58 -3.18
C GLN A 123 -17.76 -7.25 -2.68
N ARG A 124 -16.85 -8.24 -2.62
CA ARG A 124 -15.47 -8.06 -2.13
C ARG A 124 -14.71 -6.94 -2.86
N PRO A 125 -14.77 -6.80 -4.21
CA PRO A 125 -14.09 -5.71 -4.89
C PRO A 125 -14.58 -4.33 -4.42
N LYS A 126 -15.89 -4.17 -4.22
CA LYS A 126 -16.47 -2.91 -3.74
C LYS A 126 -16.09 -2.62 -2.28
N ALA A 127 -16.04 -3.64 -1.44
CA ALA A 127 -15.61 -3.50 -0.06
C ALA A 127 -14.12 -3.11 0.06
N MET A 128 -13.24 -3.72 -0.77
CA MET A 128 -11.82 -3.36 -0.84
C MET A 128 -11.61 -1.94 -1.38
N ALA A 129 -12.39 -1.52 -2.37
CA ALA A 129 -12.35 -0.14 -2.88
C ALA A 129 -12.77 0.86 -1.80
N THR A 130 -13.80 0.55 -0.99
CA THR A 130 -14.20 1.36 0.16
C THR A 130 -13.07 1.48 1.18
N MET A 131 -12.42 0.37 1.54
CA MET A 131 -11.28 0.37 2.45
C MET A 131 -10.13 1.24 1.89
N GLY A 132 -9.80 1.09 0.60
CA GLY A 132 -8.77 1.88 -0.06
C GLY A 132 -9.07 3.38 -0.06
N MET A 133 -10.34 3.77 -0.27
CA MET A 133 -10.78 5.16 -0.19
C MET A 133 -10.56 5.75 1.21
N PHE A 134 -10.91 5.00 2.26
CA PHE A 134 -10.68 5.43 3.65
C PHE A 134 -9.19 5.60 3.97
N ILE A 135 -8.33 4.69 3.48
CA ILE A 135 -6.87 4.81 3.62
C ILE A 135 -6.36 6.05 2.87
N GLY A 136 -6.86 6.32 1.66
CA GLY A 136 -6.49 7.52 0.88
C GLY A 136 -6.87 8.82 1.59
N ILE A 137 -8.08 8.91 2.16
CA ILE A 137 -8.53 10.06 2.94
C ILE A 137 -7.64 10.23 4.18
N ALA A 138 -7.32 9.14 4.88
CA ALA A 138 -6.44 9.16 6.05
C ALA A 138 -5.03 9.66 5.69
N PHE A 139 -4.50 9.25 4.54
CA PHE A 139 -3.22 9.72 4.02
C PHE A 139 -3.25 11.23 3.76
N ALA A 140 -4.26 11.73 3.04
CA ALA A 140 -4.39 13.17 2.77
C ALA A 140 -4.55 14.00 4.06
N ALA A 141 -5.40 13.53 4.98
CA ALA A 141 -5.60 14.21 6.26
C ALA A 141 -4.30 14.25 7.09
N SER A 142 -3.52 13.17 7.08
CA SER A 142 -2.24 13.11 7.80
C SER A 142 -1.19 14.05 7.21
N MET A 143 -1.16 14.22 5.88
CA MET A 143 -0.24 15.14 5.21
C MET A 143 -0.54 16.62 5.53
N ALA A 144 -1.80 16.95 5.78
CA ALA A 144 -2.19 18.28 6.22
C ALA A 144 -1.96 18.49 7.73
N ALA A 145 -2.36 17.51 8.55
CA ALA A 145 -2.32 17.62 10.01
C ALA A 145 -0.90 17.45 10.59
N GLY A 146 -0.08 16.58 9.99
CA GLY A 146 1.27 16.25 10.50
C GLY A 146 2.16 17.49 10.70
N PRO A 147 2.41 18.29 9.65
CA PRO A 147 3.25 19.47 9.75
C PRO A 147 2.69 20.53 10.72
N THR A 148 1.40 20.79 10.68
CA THR A 148 0.76 21.80 11.50
C THR A 148 0.78 21.45 12.99
N LEU A 149 0.33 20.24 13.32
CA LEU A 149 0.34 19.75 14.71
C LEU A 149 1.76 19.51 15.22
N GLY A 150 2.63 18.97 14.36
CA GLY A 150 4.02 18.73 14.74
C GLY A 150 4.81 20.01 14.99
N ALA A 151 4.58 21.06 14.22
CA ALA A 151 5.19 22.38 14.46
C ALA A 151 4.68 23.02 15.76
N ALA A 152 3.39 22.87 16.06
CA ALA A 152 2.77 23.48 17.25
C ALA A 152 3.11 22.71 18.55
N TYR A 153 3.14 21.37 18.50
CA TYR A 153 3.17 20.54 19.70
C TYR A 153 4.35 19.55 19.75
N GLY A 154 5.15 19.47 18.69
CA GLY A 154 6.29 18.56 18.59
C GLY A 154 5.91 17.13 18.17
N LEU A 155 6.95 16.34 17.85
CA LEU A 155 6.81 14.97 17.34
C LEU A 155 6.22 14.01 18.39
N SER A 156 6.60 14.16 19.68
CA SER A 156 6.08 13.33 20.78
C SER A 156 4.57 13.39 20.88
N THR A 157 3.98 14.58 20.73
CA THR A 157 2.53 14.77 20.78
C THR A 157 1.83 14.01 19.64
N LEU A 158 2.40 13.99 18.45
CA LEU A 158 1.84 13.21 17.34
C LEU A 158 1.80 11.71 17.68
N PHE A 159 2.85 11.18 18.30
CA PHE A 159 2.86 9.78 18.71
C PHE A 159 1.87 9.48 19.84
N TYR A 160 1.62 10.41 20.77
CA TYR A 160 0.54 10.29 21.77
C TYR A 160 -0.84 10.26 21.09
N ILE A 161 -1.08 11.12 20.08
CA ILE A 161 -2.32 11.10 19.31
C ILE A 161 -2.49 9.73 18.62
N VAL A 162 -1.44 9.20 18.02
CA VAL A 162 -1.46 7.88 17.36
C VAL A 162 -1.77 6.77 18.35
N MET A 163 -1.21 6.80 19.54
CA MET A 163 -1.51 5.85 20.62
C MET A 163 -2.99 5.91 21.01
N ILE A 164 -3.52 7.11 21.26
CA ILE A 164 -4.93 7.29 21.65
C ILE A 164 -5.87 6.80 20.55
N ILE A 165 -5.59 7.13 19.29
CA ILE A 165 -6.38 6.68 18.14
C ILE A 165 -6.36 5.14 18.03
N SER A 166 -5.21 4.51 18.29
CA SER A 166 -5.08 3.05 18.26
C SER A 166 -5.95 2.39 19.34
N ILE A 167 -5.91 2.93 20.57
CA ILE A 167 -6.76 2.46 21.67
C ILE A 167 -8.24 2.70 21.33
N GLY A 168 -8.60 3.86 20.80
CA GLY A 168 -9.96 4.15 20.33
C GLY A 168 -10.44 3.19 19.26
N SER A 169 -9.56 2.75 18.37
CA SER A 169 -9.87 1.75 17.34
C SER A 169 -10.25 0.38 17.93
N ILE A 170 -9.72 0.01 19.10
CA ILE A 170 -10.12 -1.21 19.81
C ILE A 170 -11.59 -1.12 20.26
N PHE A 171 -12.02 0.04 20.79
CA PHE A 171 -13.42 0.24 21.16
C PHE A 171 -14.36 0.20 19.96
N VAL A 172 -13.96 0.78 18.82
CA VAL A 172 -14.72 0.68 17.56
C VAL A 172 -14.83 -0.79 17.12
N LEU A 173 -13.73 -1.55 17.19
CA LEU A 173 -13.72 -2.98 16.84
C LEU A 173 -14.70 -3.78 17.69
N LEU A 174 -14.69 -3.57 19.00
CA LEU A 174 -15.51 -4.33 19.96
C LEU A 174 -16.99 -4.02 19.80
N LYS A 175 -17.35 -2.74 19.57
CA LYS A 175 -18.75 -2.29 19.54
C LYS A 175 -19.39 -2.38 18.15
N ALA A 176 -18.66 -2.09 17.09
CA ALA A 176 -19.22 -1.88 15.76
C ALA A 176 -18.95 -3.02 14.76
N VAL A 177 -17.96 -3.87 15.01
CA VAL A 177 -17.64 -4.97 14.08
C VAL A 177 -18.36 -6.25 14.52
N PRO A 178 -19.16 -6.92 13.66
CA PRO A 178 -19.74 -8.22 13.97
C PRO A 178 -18.66 -9.31 14.03
N ASN A 179 -18.96 -10.45 14.66
CA ASN A 179 -18.05 -11.58 14.62
C ASN A 179 -18.08 -12.20 13.21
N PRO A 180 -16.94 -12.36 12.53
CA PRO A 180 -16.92 -12.98 11.23
C PRO A 180 -17.26 -14.46 11.34
N PRO A 181 -18.00 -15.03 10.36
CA PRO A 181 -18.23 -16.47 10.30
C PRO A 181 -16.91 -17.19 10.00
N ASN A 182 -16.80 -18.44 10.45
CA ASN A 182 -15.70 -19.31 10.04
C ASN A 182 -15.95 -19.78 8.60
N ILE A 183 -15.23 -19.21 7.63
CA ILE A 183 -15.35 -19.58 6.22
C ILE A 183 -14.31 -20.66 5.93
N THR A 184 -14.77 -21.83 5.48
CA THR A 184 -13.90 -22.90 4.97
C THR A 184 -13.94 -22.90 3.44
N HIS A 185 -12.83 -22.52 2.81
CA HIS A 185 -12.66 -22.65 1.37
C HIS A 185 -11.99 -23.99 1.05
N THR A 186 -12.66 -24.81 0.24
CA THR A 186 -12.07 -26.05 -0.28
C THR A 186 -11.46 -25.76 -1.66
N TYR A 187 -10.19 -25.36 -1.70
CA TYR A 187 -9.47 -25.28 -2.96
C TYR A 187 -8.91 -26.67 -3.31
N ASN A 188 -9.25 -27.17 -4.49
CA ASN A 188 -8.77 -28.48 -4.97
C ASN A 188 -7.28 -28.48 -5.40
N LYS A 189 -6.59 -27.35 -5.35
CA LYS A 189 -5.19 -27.24 -5.77
C LYS A 189 -4.32 -26.68 -4.64
N LYS A 190 -3.21 -27.35 -4.35
CA LYS A 190 -2.19 -26.84 -3.45
C LYS A 190 -1.55 -25.58 -4.06
N VAL A 191 -1.33 -24.57 -3.22
CA VAL A 191 -0.63 -23.35 -3.64
C VAL A 191 0.86 -23.64 -3.71
N GLU A 192 1.43 -23.56 -4.91
CA GLU A 192 2.87 -23.75 -5.14
C GLU A 192 3.54 -22.37 -5.26
N LEU A 193 4.61 -22.16 -4.48
CA LEU A 193 5.38 -20.93 -4.46
C LEU A 193 6.26 -20.75 -5.71
N ALA A 194 6.87 -21.84 -6.20
CA ALA A 194 7.84 -21.79 -7.28
C ALA A 194 7.31 -21.20 -8.61
N PRO A 195 6.08 -21.54 -9.09
CA PRO A 195 5.52 -20.92 -10.28
C PRO A 195 5.26 -19.42 -10.12
N ILE A 196 4.92 -18.96 -8.91
CA ILE A 196 4.67 -17.54 -8.62
C ILE A 196 5.97 -16.75 -8.71
N LEU A 197 7.05 -17.26 -8.10
CA LEU A 197 8.38 -16.62 -8.11
C LEU A 197 9.04 -16.62 -9.48
N LYS A 198 8.65 -17.52 -10.39
CA LYS A 198 9.15 -17.59 -11.77
C LYS A 198 8.32 -16.78 -12.77
N ASN A 199 7.16 -16.26 -12.36
CA ASN A 199 6.29 -15.47 -13.24
C ASN A 199 6.91 -14.09 -13.48
N VAL A 200 7.39 -13.85 -14.70
CA VAL A 200 8.10 -12.62 -15.08
C VAL A 200 7.25 -11.36 -14.86
N ASN A 201 5.94 -11.40 -15.13
CA ASN A 201 5.07 -10.24 -14.90
C ASN A 201 4.88 -9.95 -13.40
N LEU A 202 4.79 -10.98 -12.55
CA LEU A 202 4.74 -10.80 -11.11
C LEU A 202 6.07 -10.28 -10.55
N ILE A 203 7.21 -10.73 -11.07
CA ILE A 203 8.54 -10.18 -10.71
C ILE A 203 8.60 -8.70 -11.05
N LYS A 204 8.17 -8.30 -12.26
CA LYS A 204 8.12 -6.88 -12.68
C LYS A 204 7.24 -6.05 -11.76
N MET A 205 6.08 -6.59 -11.34
CA MET A 205 5.19 -5.92 -10.40
C MET A 205 5.80 -5.77 -9.01
N ASN A 206 6.51 -6.80 -8.53
CA ASN A 206 7.21 -6.75 -7.25
C ASN A 206 8.34 -5.69 -7.26
N ILE A 207 9.12 -5.63 -8.35
CA ILE A 207 10.15 -4.59 -8.56
C ILE A 207 9.49 -3.21 -8.62
N THR A 208 8.35 -3.08 -9.32
CA THR A 208 7.61 -1.82 -9.42
C THR A 208 7.16 -1.32 -8.04
N ASN A 209 6.58 -2.19 -7.22
CA ASN A 209 6.15 -1.82 -5.87
C ASN A 209 7.35 -1.49 -4.97
N PHE A 210 8.42 -2.26 -5.07
CA PHE A 210 9.67 -2.02 -4.35
C PHE A 210 10.24 -0.63 -4.66
N LEU A 211 10.42 -0.30 -5.95
CA LEU A 211 10.98 0.99 -6.38
C LEU A 211 10.06 2.16 -6.03
N GLN A 212 8.76 2.05 -6.30
CA GLN A 212 7.80 3.10 -5.97
C GLN A 212 7.79 3.42 -4.47
N LYS A 213 7.74 2.41 -3.61
CA LYS A 213 7.71 2.62 -2.16
C LYS A 213 9.07 3.08 -1.62
N GLY A 214 10.16 2.63 -2.22
CA GLY A 214 11.51 3.11 -1.88
C GLY A 214 11.69 4.59 -2.21
N LEU A 215 11.30 5.01 -3.40
CA LEU A 215 11.33 6.41 -3.81
C LEU A 215 10.41 7.28 -2.94
N MET A 216 9.22 6.79 -2.58
CA MET A 216 8.33 7.49 -1.66
C MET A 216 9.01 7.75 -0.29
N THR A 217 9.66 6.74 0.27
CA THR A 217 10.32 6.87 1.57
C THR A 217 11.47 7.85 1.51
N PHE A 218 12.26 7.80 0.43
CA PHE A 218 13.32 8.76 0.19
C PHE A 218 12.77 10.19 0.03
N ALA A 219 11.67 10.38 -0.71
CA ALA A 219 11.02 11.69 -0.83
C ALA A 219 10.60 12.24 0.56
N PHE A 220 9.95 11.43 1.41
CA PHE A 220 9.59 11.85 2.76
C PHE A 220 10.80 12.13 3.68
N MET A 221 11.95 11.59 3.37
CA MET A 221 13.19 11.91 4.08
C MET A 221 13.72 13.29 3.66
N ILE A 222 13.79 13.56 2.35
CA ILE A 222 14.47 14.77 1.85
C ILE A 222 13.57 16.01 1.80
N ILE A 223 12.29 15.88 1.47
CA ILE A 223 11.39 17.03 1.28
C ILE A 223 11.38 17.95 2.51
N PRO A 224 11.09 17.49 3.73
CA PRO A 224 11.03 18.38 4.89
C PRO A 224 12.41 18.96 5.23
N ILE A 225 13.50 18.20 5.04
CA ILE A 225 14.86 18.67 5.33
C ILE A 225 15.28 19.76 4.35
N VAL A 226 15.08 19.56 3.05
CA VAL A 226 15.46 20.56 2.03
C VAL A 226 14.64 21.84 2.21
N LEU A 227 13.33 21.72 2.42
CA LEU A 227 12.49 22.90 2.62
C LEU A 227 12.86 23.68 3.87
N THR A 228 13.18 23.02 4.97
CA THR A 228 13.50 23.72 6.23
C THR A 228 14.96 24.19 6.31
N LYS A 229 15.94 23.42 5.78
CA LYS A 229 17.36 23.78 5.88
C LYS A 229 17.88 24.60 4.70
N THR A 230 17.41 24.31 3.47
CA THR A 230 17.92 24.98 2.27
C THR A 230 17.07 26.21 1.90
N TYR A 231 15.75 26.08 2.04
CA TYR A 231 14.81 27.16 1.69
C TYR A 231 14.25 27.91 2.90
N GLU A 232 14.71 27.56 4.10
CA GLU A 232 14.38 28.25 5.38
C GLU A 232 12.87 28.31 5.68
N TRP A 233 12.09 27.36 5.14
CA TRP A 233 10.68 27.29 5.44
C TRP A 233 10.44 26.89 6.89
N HIS A 234 9.41 27.50 7.49
CA HIS A 234 8.95 27.05 8.79
C HIS A 234 8.27 25.68 8.69
N LEU A 235 8.48 24.83 9.70
CA LEU A 235 7.92 23.46 9.69
C LEU A 235 6.39 23.44 9.51
N SER A 236 5.70 24.46 10.10
CA SER A 236 4.25 24.66 9.96
C SER A 236 3.80 24.96 8.53
N GLU A 237 4.68 25.34 7.62
CA GLU A 237 4.35 25.68 6.23
C GLU A 237 4.38 24.48 5.29
N LEU A 238 4.90 23.32 5.73
CA LEU A 238 5.03 22.13 4.88
C LEU A 238 3.68 21.61 4.34
N TRP A 239 2.58 21.91 5.03
CA TRP A 239 1.25 21.59 4.49
C TRP A 239 0.96 22.28 3.16
N LYS A 240 1.57 23.46 2.89
CA LYS A 240 1.46 24.18 1.60
C LYS A 240 2.07 23.39 0.43
N VAL A 241 2.91 22.42 0.72
CA VAL A 241 3.49 21.48 -0.27
C VAL A 241 2.66 20.23 -0.36
N TYR A 242 2.39 19.58 0.77
CA TYR A 242 1.74 18.28 0.77
C TYR A 242 0.27 18.34 0.37
N VAL A 243 -0.48 19.38 0.77
CA VAL A 243 -1.90 19.50 0.43
C VAL A 243 -2.12 19.67 -1.08
N PRO A 244 -1.46 20.61 -1.78
CA PRO A 244 -1.55 20.69 -3.24
C PRO A 244 -1.09 19.39 -3.92
N ALA A 245 0.03 18.82 -3.46
CA ALA A 245 0.53 17.55 -4.01
C ALA A 245 -0.49 16.42 -3.91
N MET A 246 -1.23 16.34 -2.78
CA MET A 246 -2.31 15.37 -2.61
C MET A 246 -3.50 15.67 -3.53
N ILE A 247 -3.91 16.92 -3.64
CA ILE A 247 -5.03 17.31 -4.51
C ILE A 247 -4.73 16.91 -5.96
N PHE A 248 -3.58 17.32 -6.51
CA PHE A 248 -3.20 16.96 -7.87
C PHE A 248 -2.97 15.47 -8.06
N GLY A 249 -2.41 14.79 -7.05
CA GLY A 249 -2.26 13.35 -7.04
C GLY A 249 -3.61 12.62 -7.12
N PHE A 250 -4.60 13.01 -6.32
CA PHE A 250 -5.95 12.40 -6.37
C PHE A 250 -6.69 12.72 -7.67
N LEU A 251 -6.51 13.93 -8.21
CA LEU A 251 -7.09 14.26 -9.53
C LEU A 251 -6.50 13.38 -10.65
N ALA A 252 -5.24 12.98 -10.55
CA ALA A 252 -4.60 12.08 -11.51
C ALA A 252 -5.00 10.60 -11.30
N MET A 253 -5.36 10.22 -10.09
CA MET A 253 -5.65 8.84 -9.71
C MET A 253 -6.86 8.27 -10.46
N ALA A 254 -7.96 9.02 -10.54
CA ALA A 254 -9.20 8.55 -11.17
C ALA A 254 -9.05 8.34 -12.68
N PRO A 255 -8.52 9.28 -13.49
CA PRO A 255 -8.24 9.04 -14.90
C PRO A 255 -7.29 7.86 -15.14
N ALA A 256 -6.23 7.74 -14.34
CA ALA A 256 -5.27 6.63 -14.45
C ALA A 256 -5.98 5.27 -14.26
N ALA A 257 -6.80 5.14 -13.21
CA ALA A 257 -7.56 3.92 -12.95
C ALA A 257 -8.56 3.61 -14.07
N ILE A 258 -9.29 4.62 -14.57
CA ILE A 258 -10.26 4.44 -15.65
C ILE A 258 -9.58 4.00 -16.95
N ILE A 259 -8.47 4.62 -17.32
CA ILE A 259 -7.75 4.28 -18.56
C ILE A 259 -7.16 2.87 -18.43
N ALA A 260 -6.55 2.54 -17.29
CA ALA A 260 -5.99 1.22 -17.06
C ALA A 260 -7.07 0.12 -17.10
N GLU A 261 -8.16 0.27 -16.33
CA GLU A 261 -9.18 -0.76 -16.18
C GLU A 261 -10.11 -0.88 -17.40
N LYS A 262 -10.61 0.25 -17.94
CA LYS A 262 -11.57 0.21 -19.05
C LYS A 262 -10.89 0.01 -20.40
N LYS A 263 -9.71 0.60 -20.61
CA LYS A 263 -8.98 0.50 -21.89
C LYS A 263 -7.91 -0.58 -21.91
N GLY A 264 -7.65 -1.25 -20.77
CA GLY A 264 -6.60 -2.26 -20.63
C GLY A 264 -5.17 -1.72 -20.70
N LYS A 265 -4.97 -0.39 -20.56
CA LYS A 265 -3.68 0.29 -20.73
C LYS A 265 -2.89 0.41 -19.42
N PHE A 266 -2.75 -0.70 -18.71
CA PHE A 266 -2.02 -0.73 -17.43
C PHE A 266 -0.55 -0.37 -17.58
N ARG A 267 0.12 -1.00 -18.56
CA ARG A 267 1.53 -0.80 -18.85
C ARG A 267 1.85 0.67 -19.16
N GLU A 268 1.05 1.29 -20.01
CA GLU A 268 1.21 2.66 -20.44
C GLU A 268 1.09 3.64 -19.26
N ILE A 269 0.11 3.42 -18.36
CA ILE A 269 -0.05 4.24 -17.16
C ILE A 269 1.11 4.07 -16.20
N LEU A 270 1.62 2.84 -16.02
CA LEU A 270 2.82 2.62 -15.21
C LEU A 270 4.03 3.37 -15.78
N ILE A 271 4.25 3.30 -17.09
CA ILE A 271 5.38 4.02 -17.74
C ILE A 271 5.26 5.53 -17.56
N ILE A 272 4.06 6.10 -17.74
CA ILE A 272 3.82 7.53 -17.50
C ILE A 272 4.16 7.91 -16.06
N GLY A 273 3.71 7.13 -15.08
CA GLY A 273 4.03 7.37 -13.68
C GLY A 273 5.54 7.29 -13.39
N ILE A 274 6.26 6.35 -14.01
CA ILE A 274 7.74 6.25 -13.90
C ILE A 274 8.41 7.49 -14.50
N ILE A 275 7.93 8.00 -15.63
CA ILE A 275 8.44 9.25 -16.23
C ILE A 275 8.22 10.40 -15.26
N PHE A 276 7.06 10.50 -14.61
CA PHE A 276 6.82 11.52 -13.60
C PHE A 276 7.78 11.40 -12.41
N PHE A 277 8.12 10.18 -11.95
CA PHE A 277 9.16 10.01 -10.93
C PHE A 277 10.53 10.54 -11.39
N ALA A 278 10.98 10.16 -12.60
CA ALA A 278 12.24 10.62 -13.13
C ALA A 278 12.30 12.15 -13.23
N VAL A 279 11.28 12.76 -13.85
CA VAL A 279 11.18 14.22 -14.03
C VAL A 279 11.11 14.92 -12.68
N SER A 280 10.31 14.43 -11.75
CA SER A 280 10.16 15.03 -10.42
C SER A 280 11.48 15.07 -9.66
N TYR A 281 12.21 13.96 -9.61
CA TYR A 281 13.49 13.91 -8.92
C TYR A 281 14.55 14.79 -9.58
N LEU A 282 14.59 14.87 -10.90
CA LEU A 282 15.48 15.82 -11.59
C LEU A 282 15.13 17.27 -11.22
N ILE A 283 13.86 17.64 -11.24
CA ILE A 283 13.42 18.98 -10.82
C ILE A 283 13.80 19.24 -9.35
N ILE A 284 13.58 18.29 -8.45
CA ILE A 284 13.94 18.41 -7.04
C ILE A 284 15.45 18.61 -6.86
N GLY A 285 16.28 17.82 -7.55
CA GLY A 285 17.74 17.87 -7.38
C GLY A 285 18.43 19.04 -8.03
N PHE A 286 17.82 19.64 -9.06
CA PHE A 286 18.32 20.82 -9.76
C PHE A 286 17.55 22.11 -9.43
N SER A 287 16.66 22.06 -8.41
CA SER A 287 15.87 23.23 -8.02
C SER A 287 16.74 24.36 -7.50
N THR A 288 16.51 25.56 -8.04
CA THR A 288 17.17 26.80 -7.62
C THR A 288 16.28 27.65 -6.70
N SER A 289 15.03 27.28 -6.51
CA SER A 289 14.06 27.96 -5.65
C SER A 289 13.08 26.98 -5.01
N ALA A 290 12.50 27.38 -3.88
CA ALA A 290 11.47 26.60 -3.20
C ALA A 290 10.27 26.30 -4.11
N THR A 291 9.88 27.24 -4.97
CA THR A 291 8.76 27.04 -5.91
C THR A 291 9.05 25.90 -6.90
N ILE A 292 10.24 25.88 -7.52
CA ILE A 292 10.64 24.82 -8.45
C ILE A 292 10.70 23.48 -7.71
N PHE A 293 11.25 23.46 -6.49
CA PHE A 293 11.28 22.27 -5.65
C PHE A 293 9.87 21.72 -5.38
N VAL A 294 8.92 22.61 -5.00
CA VAL A 294 7.51 22.23 -4.73
C VAL A 294 6.83 21.68 -5.99
N ILE A 295 7.09 22.27 -7.16
CA ILE A 295 6.58 21.74 -8.44
C ILE A 295 7.09 20.30 -8.65
N GLY A 296 8.36 20.04 -8.40
CA GLY A 296 8.92 18.69 -8.44
C GLY A 296 8.20 17.73 -7.50
N VAL A 297 7.91 18.16 -6.27
CA VAL A 297 7.17 17.35 -5.29
C VAL A 297 5.73 17.08 -5.77
N VAL A 298 5.05 18.06 -6.33
CA VAL A 298 3.69 17.86 -6.89
C VAL A 298 3.72 16.82 -8.00
N ILE A 299 4.68 16.92 -8.92
CA ILE A 299 4.85 15.93 -10.02
C ILE A 299 5.12 14.53 -9.46
N PHE A 300 5.93 14.40 -8.39
CA PHE A 300 6.15 13.14 -7.71
C PHE A 300 4.84 12.50 -7.25
N PHE A 301 4.00 13.25 -6.53
CA PHE A 301 2.73 12.74 -6.01
C PHE A 301 1.71 12.44 -7.10
N ILE A 302 1.75 13.14 -8.23
CA ILE A 302 0.95 12.77 -9.42
C ILE A 302 1.34 11.38 -9.89
N GLY A 303 2.62 11.13 -10.16
CA GLY A 303 3.12 9.81 -10.58
C GLY A 303 2.83 8.71 -9.57
N PHE A 304 3.03 9.00 -8.27
CA PHE A 304 2.74 8.07 -7.18
C PHE A 304 1.27 7.65 -7.13
N ASN A 305 0.36 8.62 -7.17
CA ASN A 305 -1.08 8.34 -7.09
C ASN A 305 -1.64 7.72 -8.38
N MET A 306 -1.02 7.92 -9.54
CA MET A 306 -1.39 7.19 -10.76
C MET A 306 -1.13 5.68 -10.62
N HIS A 307 -0.08 5.27 -9.91
CA HIS A 307 0.28 3.86 -9.70
C HIS A 307 -0.59 3.16 -8.65
N GLU A 308 -0.94 3.85 -7.55
CA GLU A 308 -1.59 3.24 -6.38
C GLU A 308 -2.85 2.40 -6.74
N PRO A 309 -3.83 2.90 -7.51
CA PRO A 309 -5.07 2.16 -7.74
C PRO A 309 -4.87 0.95 -8.65
N ILE A 310 -3.85 0.98 -9.50
CA ILE A 310 -3.69 -0.03 -10.56
C ILE A 310 -2.74 -1.15 -10.19
N MET A 311 -1.76 -0.91 -9.32
CA MET A 311 -0.72 -1.90 -9.03
C MET A 311 -1.25 -3.17 -8.37
N GLN A 312 -2.09 -3.04 -7.33
CA GLN A 312 -2.67 -4.21 -6.67
C GLN A 312 -3.65 -4.95 -7.59
N SER A 313 -4.45 -4.20 -8.36
CA SER A 313 -5.34 -4.77 -9.37
C SER A 313 -4.55 -5.58 -10.40
N LEU A 314 -3.48 -5.01 -10.93
CA LEU A 314 -2.65 -5.65 -11.94
C LEU A 314 -1.93 -6.89 -11.40
N ALA A 315 -1.34 -6.82 -10.21
CA ALA A 315 -0.72 -7.98 -9.56
C ALA A 315 -1.75 -9.12 -9.35
N SER A 316 -2.97 -8.77 -8.93
CA SER A 316 -4.08 -9.71 -8.79
C SER A 316 -4.54 -10.33 -10.11
N LYS A 317 -4.49 -9.58 -11.23
CA LYS A 317 -4.86 -10.08 -12.57
C LYS A 317 -3.85 -11.10 -13.10
N PHE A 318 -2.56 -10.93 -12.80
CA PHE A 318 -1.52 -11.91 -13.15
C PHE A 318 -1.53 -13.16 -12.25
N ALA A 319 -2.24 -13.12 -11.12
CA ALA A 319 -2.36 -14.25 -10.21
C ALA A 319 -3.45 -15.22 -10.65
N LYS A 320 -3.23 -16.52 -10.42
CA LYS A 320 -4.33 -17.51 -10.41
C LYS A 320 -5.20 -17.28 -9.18
N VAL A 321 -6.49 -17.64 -9.25
CA VAL A 321 -7.47 -17.35 -8.19
C VAL A 321 -7.02 -17.92 -6.85
N HIS A 322 -6.69 -19.22 -6.79
CA HIS A 322 -6.23 -19.91 -5.57
C HIS A 322 -4.88 -19.40 -5.04
N GLN A 323 -4.10 -18.65 -5.83
CA GLN A 323 -2.79 -18.10 -5.46
C GLN A 323 -2.82 -16.60 -5.15
N ARG A 324 -3.97 -15.93 -5.34
CA ARG A 324 -4.09 -14.47 -5.25
C ARG A 324 -3.61 -13.92 -3.90
N GLY A 325 -3.97 -14.55 -2.81
CA GLY A 325 -3.55 -14.14 -1.46
C GLY A 325 -2.02 -14.16 -1.30
N LEU A 326 -1.36 -15.25 -1.75
CA LEU A 326 0.09 -15.37 -1.69
C LEU A 326 0.79 -14.37 -2.61
N VAL A 327 0.28 -14.18 -3.84
CA VAL A 327 0.83 -13.21 -4.80
C VAL A 327 0.77 -11.79 -4.22
N LEU A 328 -0.38 -11.37 -3.68
CA LEU A 328 -0.51 -10.06 -3.05
C LEU A 328 0.32 -9.93 -1.77
N GLY A 329 0.50 -11.02 -1.03
CA GLY A 329 1.42 -11.06 0.11
C GLY A 329 2.86 -10.77 -0.28
N ILE A 330 3.38 -11.44 -1.32
CA ILE A 330 4.73 -11.22 -1.87
C ILE A 330 4.85 -9.80 -2.44
N PHE A 331 3.85 -9.35 -3.18
CA PHE A 331 3.81 -8.00 -3.74
C PHE A 331 3.88 -6.92 -2.64
N ASN A 332 3.11 -7.04 -1.58
CA ASN A 332 3.13 -6.11 -0.46
C ASN A 332 4.46 -6.18 0.30
N SER A 333 5.03 -7.38 0.48
CA SER A 333 6.34 -7.56 1.11
C SER A 333 7.45 -6.88 0.31
N ALA A 334 7.41 -6.94 -1.02
CA ALA A 334 8.34 -6.19 -1.88
C ALA A 334 8.22 -4.68 -1.66
N GLY A 335 7.01 -4.15 -1.54
CA GLY A 335 6.77 -2.74 -1.23
C GLY A 335 7.30 -2.34 0.15
N TYR A 336 7.07 -3.16 1.18
CA TYR A 336 7.61 -2.90 2.53
C TYR A 336 9.14 -2.95 2.57
N LEU A 337 9.74 -3.91 1.85
CA LEU A 337 11.19 -3.96 1.70
C LEU A 337 11.71 -2.70 0.99
N GLY A 338 11.02 -2.24 -0.06
CA GLY A 338 11.32 -0.99 -0.74
C GLY A 338 11.26 0.22 0.21
N THR A 339 10.21 0.31 1.03
CA THR A 339 10.06 1.36 2.06
C THR A 339 11.24 1.37 3.03
N PHE A 340 11.64 0.20 3.53
CA PHE A 340 12.76 0.09 4.46
C PHE A 340 14.09 0.45 3.81
N LEU A 341 14.42 -0.19 2.68
CA LEU A 341 15.70 0.01 1.99
C LEU A 341 15.79 1.41 1.36
N GLY A 342 14.69 1.98 0.87
CA GLY A 342 14.65 3.33 0.35
C GLY A 342 15.01 4.38 1.40
N GLY A 343 14.54 4.22 2.62
CA GLY A 343 14.97 5.05 3.76
C GLY A 343 16.44 4.84 4.13
N MET A 344 16.84 3.58 4.32
CA MET A 344 18.21 3.24 4.73
C MET A 344 19.25 3.70 3.69
N ILE A 345 19.07 3.33 2.42
CA ILE A 345 20.00 3.68 1.33
C ILE A 345 20.00 5.19 1.11
N GLY A 346 18.82 5.82 1.09
CA GLY A 346 18.71 7.27 0.99
C GLY A 346 19.48 7.99 2.10
N GLY A 347 19.34 7.52 3.35
CA GLY A 347 20.07 8.03 4.49
C GLY A 347 21.59 7.80 4.42
N MET A 348 22.03 6.66 3.86
CA MET A 348 23.46 6.39 3.69
C MET A 348 24.15 7.35 2.71
N PHE A 349 23.48 7.68 1.64
CA PHE A 349 24.08 8.46 0.55
C PHE A 349 23.73 9.94 0.59
N TYR A 350 22.67 10.34 1.30
CA TYR A 350 22.29 11.73 1.43
C TYR A 350 23.03 12.41 2.57
N ASN A 351 23.93 13.32 2.24
CA ASN A 351 24.61 14.15 3.21
C ASN A 351 23.91 15.51 3.32
N TYR A 352 23.34 15.82 4.48
CA TYR A 352 22.58 17.04 4.74
C TYR A 352 23.40 18.33 4.60
N ASP A 353 24.73 18.24 4.75
CA ASP A 353 25.62 19.39 4.71
C ASP A 353 26.22 19.67 3.31
N LYS A 354 25.93 18.80 2.34
CA LYS A 354 26.47 18.89 0.97
C LYS A 354 25.34 18.84 -0.07
N ASN A 355 25.00 19.99 -0.67
CA ASN A 355 24.02 20.05 -1.76
C ASN A 355 24.37 19.17 -2.97
N THR A 356 25.67 18.95 -3.23
CA THR A 356 26.14 18.07 -4.30
C THR A 356 25.73 16.62 -4.15
N SER A 357 25.43 16.16 -2.93
CA SER A 357 24.97 14.78 -2.69
C SER A 357 23.56 14.55 -3.23
N LEU A 358 22.66 15.52 -3.09
CA LEU A 358 21.30 15.41 -3.61
C LEU A 358 21.29 15.34 -5.13
N THR A 359 22.04 16.22 -5.81
CA THR A 359 22.14 16.23 -7.28
C THR A 359 22.65 14.90 -7.84
N THR A 360 23.67 14.33 -7.22
CA THR A 360 24.18 13.01 -7.62
C THR A 360 23.14 11.91 -7.43
N LEU A 361 22.46 11.90 -6.28
CA LEU A 361 21.42 10.90 -5.98
C LEU A 361 20.24 10.97 -6.96
N VAL A 362 19.77 12.16 -7.32
CA VAL A 362 18.64 12.28 -8.25
C VAL A 362 19.00 11.86 -9.67
N ILE A 363 20.26 12.01 -10.09
CA ILE A 363 20.75 11.48 -11.38
C ILE A 363 20.71 9.94 -11.33
N VAL A 364 21.20 9.33 -10.27
CA VAL A 364 21.14 7.87 -10.09
C VAL A 364 19.68 7.38 -10.08
N ILE A 365 18.78 8.08 -9.37
CA ILE A 365 17.35 7.78 -9.37
C ILE A 365 16.76 7.88 -10.78
N ALA A 366 17.11 8.91 -11.54
CA ALA A 366 16.64 9.06 -12.93
C ALA A 366 17.10 7.89 -13.81
N ILE A 367 18.35 7.44 -13.68
CA ILE A 367 18.86 6.25 -14.38
C ILE A 367 18.06 5.00 -13.96
N ILE A 368 17.82 4.80 -12.66
CA ILE A 368 16.99 3.70 -12.15
C ILE A 368 15.58 3.77 -12.76
N CYS A 369 14.98 4.94 -12.86
CA CYS A 369 13.66 5.11 -13.47
C CYS A 369 13.67 4.74 -14.97
N VAL A 370 14.72 5.09 -15.72
CA VAL A 370 14.87 4.68 -17.12
C VAL A 370 14.95 3.15 -17.24
N LEU A 371 15.78 2.49 -16.43
CA LEU A 371 15.88 1.02 -16.41
C LEU A 371 14.55 0.38 -16.00
N TRP A 372 13.87 0.95 -15.04
CA TRP A 372 12.54 0.51 -14.61
C TRP A 372 11.51 0.67 -15.74
N ALA A 373 11.48 1.79 -16.45
CA ALA A 373 10.60 1.98 -17.60
C ALA A 373 10.86 0.94 -18.70
N VAL A 374 12.13 0.66 -19.02
CA VAL A 374 12.53 -0.39 -19.98
C VAL A 374 12.03 -1.76 -19.53
N LEU A 375 12.14 -2.08 -18.22
CA LEU A 375 11.61 -3.32 -17.66
C LEU A 375 10.09 -3.43 -17.86
N ILE A 376 9.34 -2.33 -17.67
CA ILE A 376 7.87 -2.31 -17.79
C ILE A 376 7.40 -2.32 -19.25
N ILE A 377 8.16 -1.74 -20.19
CA ILE A 377 7.83 -1.80 -21.63
C ILE A 377 7.63 -3.25 -22.11
N THR A 378 8.41 -4.18 -21.58
CA THR A 378 8.33 -5.60 -21.92
C THR A 378 7.26 -6.38 -21.12
N MET A 379 6.44 -5.70 -20.31
CA MET A 379 5.34 -6.34 -19.56
C MET A 379 4.10 -6.50 -20.45
N ALA A 380 3.47 -7.66 -20.38
CA ALA A 380 2.20 -7.88 -21.06
C ALA A 380 1.07 -7.09 -20.36
N ASN A 381 0.18 -6.46 -21.15
CA ASN A 381 -1.08 -6.00 -20.58
C ASN A 381 -1.95 -7.24 -20.28
N PRO A 382 -2.63 -7.29 -19.13
CA PRO A 382 -3.49 -8.41 -18.81
C PRO A 382 -4.68 -8.44 -19.77
N SER A 383 -5.07 -9.64 -20.18
CA SER A 383 -6.35 -9.84 -20.89
C SER A 383 -7.52 -9.35 -20.04
N LYS A 384 -8.60 -8.92 -20.70
CA LYS A 384 -9.83 -8.45 -20.03
C LYS A 384 -10.61 -9.61 -19.41
N LYS A 385 -10.12 -10.14 -18.30
CA LYS A 385 -10.72 -11.26 -17.59
C LYS A 385 -11.76 -10.76 -16.59
N LYS A 386 -12.92 -11.42 -16.58
CA LYS A 386 -14.04 -11.19 -15.66
C LYS A 386 -14.36 -12.45 -14.87
N PHE A 387 -15.20 -12.29 -13.86
CA PHE A 387 -15.79 -13.38 -13.11
C PHE A 387 -17.28 -13.44 -13.38
N ALA A 388 -17.80 -14.67 -13.63
CA ALA A 388 -19.20 -15.01 -13.57
C ALA A 388 -19.44 -15.83 -12.30
N TYR A 389 -20.54 -15.54 -11.60
CA TYR A 389 -20.96 -16.23 -10.40
C TYR A 389 -22.32 -16.87 -10.68
N LEU A 390 -22.43 -18.20 -10.44
CA LEU A 390 -23.68 -18.96 -10.57
C LEU A 390 -23.96 -19.68 -9.25
N SER A 391 -25.24 -19.80 -8.90
CA SER A 391 -25.65 -20.65 -7.81
C SER A 391 -25.35 -22.12 -8.13
N LEU A 392 -24.87 -22.89 -7.15
CA LEU A 392 -24.69 -24.34 -7.32
C LEU A 392 -26.02 -25.06 -7.56
N ASP A 393 -27.13 -24.47 -7.15
CA ASP A 393 -28.47 -25.00 -7.42
C ASP A 393 -28.88 -24.89 -8.89
N GLU A 394 -28.29 -23.92 -9.62
CA GLU A 394 -28.46 -23.70 -11.06
C GLU A 394 -27.39 -24.42 -11.91
N PHE A 395 -26.34 -24.95 -11.26
CA PHE A 395 -25.22 -25.60 -11.92
C PHE A 395 -25.40 -27.11 -11.95
N HIS A 396 -25.58 -27.66 -13.13
CA HIS A 396 -25.64 -29.11 -13.31
C HIS A 396 -24.23 -29.69 -13.44
N LEU A 397 -23.85 -30.59 -12.51
CA LEU A 397 -22.54 -31.25 -12.48
C LEU A 397 -22.19 -32.00 -13.78
N GLU A 398 -23.20 -32.44 -14.53
CA GLU A 398 -23.05 -33.03 -15.87
C GLU A 398 -22.43 -32.06 -16.88
N ASN A 399 -22.59 -30.76 -16.69
CA ASN A 399 -22.02 -29.71 -17.51
C ASN A 399 -20.56 -29.35 -17.15
N SER A 400 -19.95 -30.04 -16.17
CA SER A 400 -18.55 -29.77 -15.77
C SER A 400 -17.54 -29.95 -16.90
N GLY A 401 -17.82 -30.80 -17.89
CA GLY A 401 -17.02 -30.94 -19.11
C GLY A 401 -16.96 -29.67 -19.96
N LYS A 402 -17.96 -28.78 -19.89
CA LYS A 402 -18.00 -27.52 -20.63
C LYS A 402 -17.09 -26.44 -20.01
N LEU A 403 -16.63 -26.64 -18.76
CA LEU A 403 -15.63 -25.80 -18.09
C LEU A 403 -14.21 -25.96 -18.67
N THR A 404 -14.01 -26.88 -19.60
CA THR A 404 -12.76 -27.03 -20.37
C THR A 404 -12.67 -26.07 -21.56
N ASN A 405 -13.67 -25.19 -21.77
CA ASN A 405 -13.68 -24.20 -22.85
C ASN A 405 -12.39 -23.31 -22.75
N PRO A 406 -11.65 -23.11 -23.86
CA PRO A 406 -10.43 -22.29 -23.89
C PRO A 406 -10.61 -20.82 -23.48
N ALA A 407 -11.87 -20.33 -23.44
CA ALA A 407 -12.22 -19.01 -22.94
C ALA A 407 -12.33 -18.95 -21.41
N ILE A 408 -12.39 -20.11 -20.73
CA ILE A 408 -12.44 -20.24 -19.27
C ILE A 408 -11.03 -20.51 -18.76
N ASP A 409 -10.50 -19.59 -17.96
CA ASP A 409 -9.16 -19.72 -17.39
C ASP A 409 -9.12 -20.63 -16.17
N GLU A 410 -10.09 -20.44 -15.28
CA GLU A 410 -10.11 -21.09 -13.97
C GLU A 410 -11.51 -21.01 -13.37
N TRP A 411 -11.87 -21.99 -12.60
CA TRP A 411 -13.12 -22.02 -11.83
C TRP A 411 -12.89 -22.65 -10.46
N TYR A 412 -13.76 -22.34 -9.51
CA TYR A 412 -13.78 -22.95 -8.18
C TYR A 412 -15.17 -22.86 -7.55
N ILE A 413 -15.42 -23.74 -6.58
CA ILE A 413 -16.67 -23.79 -5.84
C ILE A 413 -16.45 -23.13 -4.47
N ASN A 414 -17.34 -22.20 -4.12
CA ASN A 414 -17.46 -21.65 -2.78
C ASN A 414 -18.66 -22.30 -2.09
N ASN A 415 -18.38 -23.32 -1.29
CA ASN A 415 -19.42 -24.08 -0.58
C ASN A 415 -20.14 -23.24 0.47
N THR A 416 -19.50 -22.21 1.03
CA THR A 416 -20.09 -21.33 2.06
C THR A 416 -21.19 -20.44 1.49
N GLU A 417 -21.02 -19.96 0.26
CA GLU A 417 -21.99 -19.09 -0.43
C GLU A 417 -22.85 -19.86 -1.43
N ASN A 418 -22.64 -21.18 -1.55
CA ASN A 418 -23.33 -22.07 -2.50
C ASN A 418 -23.23 -21.56 -3.96
N ILE A 419 -22.02 -21.13 -4.38
CA ILE A 419 -21.77 -20.58 -5.74
C ILE A 419 -20.56 -21.25 -6.40
N ILE A 420 -20.60 -21.29 -7.75
CA ILE A 420 -19.44 -21.53 -8.58
C ILE A 420 -18.95 -20.17 -9.15
N ALA A 421 -17.67 -19.88 -8.98
CA ALA A 421 -17.01 -18.71 -9.53
C ALA A 421 -16.14 -19.12 -10.71
N ILE A 422 -16.35 -18.48 -11.87
CA ILE A 422 -15.70 -18.80 -13.15
C ILE A 422 -14.97 -17.57 -13.65
N LYS A 423 -13.65 -17.69 -13.83
CA LYS A 423 -12.81 -16.65 -14.44
C LYS A 423 -12.70 -16.90 -15.93
N TYR A 424 -13.12 -15.94 -16.75
CA TYR A 424 -13.18 -16.08 -18.19
C TYR A 424 -12.63 -14.86 -18.92
N ASP A 425 -12.26 -15.05 -20.17
CA ASP A 425 -11.82 -14.00 -21.09
C ASP A 425 -13.04 -13.34 -21.75
N ASN A 426 -13.36 -12.12 -21.31
CA ASN A 426 -14.53 -11.38 -21.80
C ASN A 426 -14.42 -10.91 -23.27
N GLU A 427 -13.26 -11.10 -23.92
CA GLU A 427 -13.11 -10.85 -25.36
C GLU A 427 -13.49 -12.08 -26.18
N LYS A 428 -13.56 -13.27 -25.56
CA LYS A 428 -13.86 -14.55 -26.22
C LYS A 428 -15.26 -15.08 -25.92
N ILE A 429 -15.80 -14.77 -24.75
CA ILE A 429 -17.11 -15.27 -24.29
C ILE A 429 -17.77 -14.25 -23.37
N SER A 430 -19.08 -14.06 -23.49
CA SER A 430 -19.85 -13.18 -22.61
C SER A 430 -20.29 -13.90 -21.33
N GLU A 431 -20.68 -13.11 -20.30
CA GLU A 431 -21.21 -13.67 -19.05
C GLU A 431 -22.51 -14.45 -19.26
N GLU A 432 -23.38 -13.98 -20.17
CA GLU A 432 -24.65 -14.64 -20.51
C GLU A 432 -24.41 -15.98 -21.21
N GLU A 433 -23.43 -16.04 -22.13
CA GLU A 433 -23.05 -17.29 -22.78
C GLU A 433 -22.49 -18.32 -21.80
N ILE A 434 -21.69 -17.89 -20.81
CA ILE A 434 -21.22 -18.79 -19.75
C ILE A 434 -22.37 -19.31 -18.90
N LYS A 435 -23.31 -18.44 -18.50
CA LYS A 435 -24.49 -18.83 -17.73
C LYS A 435 -25.36 -19.83 -18.49
N ASN A 436 -25.55 -19.59 -19.81
CA ASN A 436 -26.32 -20.48 -20.66
C ASN A 436 -25.59 -21.82 -20.95
N LEU A 437 -24.27 -21.81 -20.99
CA LEU A 437 -23.44 -23.00 -21.21
C LEU A 437 -23.53 -23.97 -20.02
N LEU A 438 -23.79 -23.47 -18.81
CA LEU A 438 -23.68 -24.21 -17.55
C LEU A 438 -25.04 -24.49 -16.89
N LYS A 439 -26.08 -23.79 -17.30
CA LYS A 439 -27.48 -24.17 -17.03
C LYS A 439 -27.88 -25.33 -17.91
#